data_a0b0d76bc15f3b7eea8fca40ca665590
#
_entry.id   a0b0d76bc15f3b7eea8fca40ca665590
#
_cell.length_a   1.000
_cell.length_b   1.000
_cell.length_c   1.000
_cell.angle_alpha   90.00
_cell.angle_beta   90.00
_cell.angle_gamma   90.00
#
_symmetry.space_group_name_H-M   'P 1'
#
loop_
_entity.id
_entity.type
_entity.pdbx_description
1 polymer ?
#
loop_
_entity_poly.entity_id
_entity_poly.type
_entity_poly.pdbx_seq_one_letter_code
_entity_poly.pdbx_strand_id
1 'polypeptide(L)'
;MARVALVTGGTRGIGAAIAKALKADGYKVAANYGGNDEAAQKFKADTGISVFKWDVSSYEACAEGIKKVETDVGPIEVLVNNAGITRDAMFHRMKPEQWTAVINTNLGSLFNMCRPVIEGMRERKFGRIVNISSIYGQKGQMGQANYSAAKAGELGFTKALAQEAARSGITVNAICPGYINTEMVQAVPKDVLEKSILPQIPIGRLGEPEEIARCVVFLASDGAGLITGSTLTANGGQYFV
;
A
#
# COMPACT_ATOMS: atom_id res chain seq x y z
N MET A 1 23.13 -9.68 -4.87
CA MET A 1 22.19 -10.43 -4.00
C MET A 1 20.78 -9.99 -4.36
N ALA A 2 19.76 -10.85 -4.14
CA ALA A 2 18.37 -10.44 -4.37
C ALA A 2 17.97 -9.38 -3.33
N ARG A 3 17.35 -8.28 -3.77
CA ARG A 3 16.86 -7.20 -2.90
C ARG A 3 15.69 -7.65 -2.02
N VAL A 4 15.56 -7.06 -0.85
CA VAL A 4 14.47 -7.36 0.08
C VAL A 4 13.34 -6.36 -0.08
N ALA A 5 12.13 -6.87 -0.24
CA ALA A 5 10.90 -6.10 -0.30
C ALA A 5 9.99 -6.44 0.90
N LEU A 6 9.49 -5.41 1.58
CA LEU A 6 8.49 -5.53 2.63
C LEU A 6 7.16 -4.95 2.14
N VAL A 7 6.09 -5.75 2.23
CA VAL A 7 4.73 -5.33 1.84
C VAL A 7 3.82 -5.35 3.07
N THR A 8 3.27 -4.21 3.46
CA THR A 8 2.30 -4.14 4.56
C THR A 8 0.91 -4.56 4.08
N GLY A 9 0.16 -5.30 4.92
CA GLY A 9 -1.10 -5.92 4.49
C GLY A 9 -0.89 -6.90 3.34
N GLY A 10 0.28 -7.58 3.29
CA GLY A 10 0.77 -8.36 2.14
C GLY A 10 0.20 -9.76 2.00
N THR A 11 -0.78 -10.17 2.81
CA THR A 11 -1.27 -11.56 2.83
C THR A 11 -2.62 -11.77 2.14
N ARG A 12 -3.27 -10.70 1.65
CA ARG A 12 -4.56 -10.75 0.92
C ARG A 12 -4.71 -9.60 -0.08
N GLY A 13 -5.69 -9.70 -0.97
CA GLY A 13 -6.07 -8.66 -1.93
C GLY A 13 -4.88 -8.11 -2.73
N ILE A 14 -4.83 -6.80 -2.88
CA ILE A 14 -3.77 -6.08 -3.61
C ILE A 14 -2.39 -6.39 -3.03
N GLY A 15 -2.26 -6.39 -1.69
CA GLY A 15 -0.98 -6.66 -1.04
C GLY A 15 -0.42 -8.05 -1.34
N ALA A 16 -1.28 -9.07 -1.38
CA ALA A 16 -0.87 -10.44 -1.75
C ALA A 16 -0.42 -10.54 -3.21
N ALA A 17 -1.12 -9.88 -4.13
CA ALA A 17 -0.72 -9.82 -5.53
C ALA A 17 0.63 -9.11 -5.69
N ILE A 18 0.85 -7.99 -4.99
CA ILE A 18 2.13 -7.27 -4.96
C ILE A 18 3.25 -8.17 -4.45
N ALA A 19 3.04 -8.84 -3.30
CA ALA A 19 4.05 -9.70 -2.70
C ALA A 19 4.44 -10.86 -3.63
N LYS A 20 3.45 -11.49 -4.29
CA LYS A 20 3.69 -12.54 -5.29
C LYS A 20 4.45 -12.03 -6.52
N ALA A 21 4.06 -10.87 -7.05
CA ALA A 21 4.69 -10.29 -8.22
C ALA A 21 6.14 -9.88 -7.96
N LEU A 22 6.43 -9.26 -6.82
CA LEU A 22 7.80 -8.94 -6.42
C LEU A 22 8.65 -10.21 -6.25
N LYS A 23 8.09 -11.28 -5.66
CA LYS A 23 8.79 -12.56 -5.57
C LYS A 23 9.09 -13.15 -6.94
N ALA A 24 8.14 -13.10 -7.87
CA ALA A 24 8.33 -13.58 -9.24
C ALA A 24 9.38 -12.76 -10.00
N ASP A 25 9.54 -11.47 -9.67
CA ASP A 25 10.56 -10.56 -10.21
C ASP A 25 11.94 -10.70 -9.51
N GLY A 26 12.10 -11.70 -8.63
CA GLY A 26 13.38 -12.06 -8.02
C GLY A 26 13.70 -11.37 -6.68
N TYR A 27 12.75 -10.64 -6.07
CA TYR A 27 12.93 -10.08 -4.73
C TYR A 27 12.78 -11.16 -3.64
N LYS A 28 13.52 -11.02 -2.54
CA LYS A 28 13.18 -11.67 -1.27
C LYS A 28 12.06 -10.87 -0.63
N VAL A 29 10.91 -11.49 -0.40
CA VAL A 29 9.71 -10.78 0.06
C VAL A 29 9.35 -11.15 1.48
N ALA A 30 9.07 -10.14 2.29
CA ALA A 30 8.41 -10.23 3.58
C ALA A 30 7.01 -9.59 3.48
N ALA A 31 5.99 -10.25 4.02
CA ALA A 31 4.62 -9.75 4.05
C ALA A 31 4.20 -9.50 5.51
N ASN A 32 3.86 -8.24 5.84
CA ASN A 32 3.25 -7.93 7.12
C ASN A 32 1.74 -8.16 7.08
N TYR A 33 1.17 -8.54 8.23
CA TYR A 33 -0.28 -8.62 8.44
C TYR A 33 -0.65 -8.22 9.89
N GLY A 34 -1.90 -7.78 10.09
CA GLY A 34 -2.35 -7.28 11.39
C GLY A 34 -3.07 -8.31 12.26
N GLY A 35 -3.96 -9.14 11.71
CA GLY A 35 -4.88 -9.90 12.57
C GLY A 35 -5.35 -11.27 12.09
N ASN A 36 -5.35 -11.60 10.82
CA ASN A 36 -5.84 -12.89 10.34
C ASN A 36 -4.69 -13.91 10.22
N ASP A 37 -4.43 -14.63 11.31
CA ASP A 37 -3.36 -15.61 11.40
C ASP A 37 -3.55 -16.79 10.42
N GLU A 38 -4.77 -17.29 10.28
CA GLU A 38 -5.09 -18.41 9.38
C GLU A 38 -4.79 -18.05 7.92
N ALA A 39 -5.31 -16.92 7.46
CA ALA A 39 -5.05 -16.45 6.11
C ALA A 39 -3.55 -16.18 5.86
N ALA A 40 -2.83 -15.66 6.85
CA ALA A 40 -1.40 -15.42 6.74
C ALA A 40 -0.60 -16.73 6.66
N GLN A 41 -0.93 -17.75 7.46
CA GLN A 41 -0.26 -19.04 7.39
C GLN A 41 -0.57 -19.78 6.08
N LYS A 42 -1.83 -19.71 5.62
CA LYS A 42 -2.18 -20.22 4.29
C LYS A 42 -1.39 -19.53 3.19
N PHE A 43 -1.32 -18.21 3.21
CA PHE A 43 -0.53 -17.45 2.23
C PHE A 43 0.95 -17.85 2.24
N LYS A 44 1.54 -18.03 3.43
CA LYS A 44 2.91 -18.52 3.58
C LYS A 44 3.10 -19.91 2.98
N ALA A 45 2.17 -20.85 3.27
CA ALA A 45 2.23 -22.21 2.75
C ALA A 45 2.13 -22.24 1.21
N ASP A 46 1.20 -21.46 0.64
CA ASP A 46 0.93 -21.42 -0.79
C ASP A 46 2.06 -20.72 -1.59
N THR A 47 2.75 -19.76 -0.99
CA THR A 47 3.70 -18.90 -1.71
C THR A 47 5.15 -19.06 -1.27
N GLY A 48 5.40 -19.59 -0.08
CA GLY A 48 6.72 -19.60 0.55
C GLY A 48 7.25 -18.20 0.93
N ILE A 49 6.39 -17.16 0.93
CA ILE A 49 6.75 -15.81 1.37
C ILE A 49 6.69 -15.75 2.89
N SER A 50 7.73 -15.19 3.52
CA SER A 50 7.78 -15.01 4.98
C SER A 50 6.72 -14.01 5.44
N VAL A 51 5.97 -14.36 6.49
CA VAL A 51 4.90 -13.51 7.03
C VAL A 51 5.25 -13.06 8.45
N PHE A 52 4.93 -11.81 8.76
CA PHE A 52 5.24 -11.17 10.04
C PHE A 52 4.02 -10.42 10.57
N LYS A 53 3.72 -10.58 11.85
CA LYS A 53 2.53 -9.99 12.47
C LYS A 53 2.89 -8.77 13.29
N TRP A 54 2.34 -7.62 12.94
CA TRP A 54 2.28 -6.43 13.79
C TRP A 54 1.22 -5.44 13.28
N ASP A 55 0.76 -4.55 14.18
CA ASP A 55 -0.14 -3.45 13.84
C ASP A 55 0.67 -2.26 13.31
N VAL A 56 0.41 -1.87 12.06
CA VAL A 56 1.08 -0.74 11.41
C VAL A 56 0.71 0.62 12.02
N SER A 57 -0.35 0.71 12.82
CA SER A 57 -0.72 1.93 13.53
C SER A 57 0.15 2.21 14.78
N SER A 58 0.91 1.21 15.27
CA SER A 58 1.87 1.37 16.38
C SER A 58 3.28 1.54 15.84
N TYR A 59 3.93 2.65 16.23
CA TYR A 59 5.32 2.93 15.87
C TYR A 59 6.28 1.88 16.43
N GLU A 60 6.11 1.54 17.72
CA GLU A 60 6.95 0.58 18.40
C GLU A 60 6.87 -0.81 17.75
N ALA A 61 5.65 -1.27 17.46
CA ALA A 61 5.42 -2.54 16.79
C ALA A 61 6.03 -2.56 15.38
N CYS A 62 5.97 -1.44 14.64
CA CYS A 62 6.62 -1.30 13.34
C CYS A 62 8.14 -1.37 13.46
N ALA A 63 8.74 -0.66 14.42
CA ALA A 63 10.19 -0.66 14.61
C ALA A 63 10.74 -2.06 14.97
N GLU A 64 10.06 -2.77 15.87
CA GLU A 64 10.40 -4.16 16.23
C GLU A 64 10.19 -5.12 15.06
N GLY A 65 9.06 -5.00 14.35
CA GLY A 65 8.74 -5.83 13.20
C GLY A 65 9.73 -5.66 12.05
N ILE A 66 10.12 -4.42 11.75
CA ILE A 66 11.13 -4.10 10.74
C ILE A 66 12.48 -4.71 11.11
N LYS A 67 12.94 -4.52 12.36
CA LYS A 67 14.18 -5.13 12.85
C LYS A 67 14.17 -6.66 12.69
N LYS A 68 13.03 -7.29 12.98
CA LYS A 68 12.87 -8.73 12.80
C LYS A 68 12.96 -9.13 11.33
N VAL A 69 12.31 -8.40 10.41
CA VAL A 69 12.43 -8.64 8.97
C VAL A 69 13.88 -8.50 8.50
N GLU A 70 14.58 -7.46 8.92
CA GLU A 70 15.97 -7.23 8.53
C GLU A 70 16.90 -8.32 9.05
N THR A 71 16.63 -8.87 10.24
CA THR A 71 17.37 -10.02 10.80
C THR A 71 17.10 -11.32 10.04
N ASP A 72 15.83 -11.60 9.75
CA ASP A 72 15.41 -12.93 9.24
C ASP A 72 15.51 -13.01 7.70
N VAL A 73 15.34 -11.89 6.98
CA VAL A 73 15.26 -11.87 5.51
C VAL A 73 16.41 -11.06 4.89
N GLY A 74 16.76 -9.93 5.51
CA GLY A 74 17.83 -9.02 5.07
C GLY A 74 17.39 -7.56 5.04
N PRO A 75 18.33 -6.64 4.73
CA PRO A 75 18.08 -5.20 4.75
C PRO A 75 16.96 -4.81 3.77
N ILE A 76 15.97 -4.06 4.26
CA ILE A 76 14.82 -3.64 3.44
C ILE A 76 15.25 -2.56 2.45
N GLU A 77 15.11 -2.87 1.16
CA GLU A 77 15.44 -1.97 0.05
C GLU A 77 14.19 -1.47 -0.68
N VAL A 78 13.08 -2.22 -0.58
CA VAL A 78 11.77 -1.87 -1.14
C VAL A 78 10.74 -1.92 -0.03
N LEU A 79 10.01 -0.82 0.20
CA LEU A 79 8.89 -0.77 1.13
C LEU A 79 7.61 -0.44 0.37
N VAL A 80 6.62 -1.31 0.49
CA VAL A 80 5.28 -1.08 -0.06
C VAL A 80 4.29 -0.88 1.09
N ASN A 81 3.84 0.35 1.28
CA ASN A 81 2.81 0.71 2.23
C ASN A 81 1.43 0.48 1.60
N ASN A 82 0.85 -0.69 1.86
CA ASN A 82 -0.44 -1.09 1.31
C ASN A 82 -1.50 -1.34 2.41
N ALA A 83 -1.11 -1.54 3.66
CA ALA A 83 -2.07 -1.76 4.74
C ALA A 83 -3.03 -0.58 4.88
N GLY A 84 -4.32 -0.86 5.00
CA GLY A 84 -5.33 0.16 5.17
C GLY A 84 -6.68 -0.43 5.56
N ILE A 85 -7.52 0.43 6.14
CA ILE A 85 -8.89 0.12 6.56
C ILE A 85 -9.86 1.20 6.11
N THR A 86 -11.14 0.84 6.06
CA THR A 86 -12.25 1.79 5.95
C THR A 86 -13.13 1.73 7.20
N ARG A 87 -13.75 2.85 7.57
CA ARG A 87 -14.77 2.97 8.62
C ARG A 87 -15.77 4.03 8.16
N ASP A 88 -16.58 3.65 7.20
CA ASP A 88 -17.44 4.55 6.44
C ASP A 88 -18.62 5.04 7.28
N ALA A 89 -18.90 6.32 7.20
CA ALA A 89 -20.07 6.96 7.76
C ALA A 89 -20.26 8.35 7.13
N MET A 90 -21.50 8.80 6.96
CA MET A 90 -21.78 10.21 6.65
C MET A 90 -21.18 11.08 7.76
N PHE A 91 -20.55 12.20 7.40
CA PHE A 91 -19.73 12.99 8.33
C PHE A 91 -20.47 13.39 9.61
N HIS A 92 -21.73 13.78 9.53
CA HIS A 92 -22.55 14.14 10.69
C HIS A 92 -22.88 12.95 11.63
N ARG A 93 -22.59 11.73 11.22
CA ARG A 93 -22.75 10.50 12.01
C ARG A 93 -21.43 9.78 12.30
N MET A 94 -20.33 10.29 11.74
CA MET A 94 -19.01 9.69 11.91
C MET A 94 -18.54 9.87 13.37
N LYS A 95 -18.16 8.77 14.00
CA LYS A 95 -17.66 8.79 15.38
C LYS A 95 -16.15 9.11 15.38
N PRO A 96 -15.63 9.79 16.45
CA PRO A 96 -14.20 10.06 16.57
C PRO A 96 -13.30 8.81 16.43
N GLU A 97 -13.76 7.66 16.93
CA GLU A 97 -13.01 6.41 16.84
C GLU A 97 -12.88 5.91 15.40
N GLN A 98 -13.92 6.12 14.57
CA GLN A 98 -13.88 5.78 13.14
C GLN A 98 -12.89 6.67 12.38
N TRP A 99 -12.85 7.95 12.73
CA TRP A 99 -11.89 8.91 12.17
C TRP A 99 -10.47 8.51 12.58
N THR A 100 -10.20 8.41 13.86
CA THR A 100 -8.86 8.15 14.42
C THR A 100 -8.29 6.82 13.92
N ALA A 101 -9.10 5.76 13.91
CA ALA A 101 -8.66 4.45 13.43
C ALA A 101 -8.19 4.51 11.96
N VAL A 102 -8.94 5.21 11.09
CA VAL A 102 -8.57 5.32 9.67
C VAL A 102 -7.33 6.20 9.47
N ILE A 103 -7.25 7.33 10.15
CA ILE A 103 -6.07 8.23 10.06
C ILE A 103 -4.81 7.50 10.56
N ASN A 104 -4.87 6.86 11.72
CA ASN A 104 -3.69 6.19 12.29
C ASN A 104 -3.25 4.99 11.45
N THR A 105 -4.18 4.18 10.96
CA THR A 105 -3.83 3.00 10.17
C THR A 105 -3.40 3.35 8.76
N ASN A 106 -4.09 4.24 8.07
CA ASN A 106 -3.79 4.52 6.66
C ASN A 106 -2.66 5.55 6.52
N LEU A 107 -2.74 6.70 7.20
CA LEU A 107 -1.75 7.77 7.07
C LEU A 107 -0.62 7.67 8.10
N GLY A 108 -0.95 7.45 9.38
CA GLY A 108 0.05 7.34 10.45
C GLY A 108 1.03 6.20 10.22
N SER A 109 0.56 5.09 9.63
CA SER A 109 1.41 3.96 9.29
C SER A 109 2.55 4.31 8.32
N LEU A 110 2.38 5.29 7.45
CA LEU A 110 3.46 5.71 6.53
C LEU A 110 4.67 6.21 7.31
N PHE A 111 4.44 7.05 8.33
CA PHE A 111 5.52 7.47 9.22
C PHE A 111 6.10 6.28 9.98
N ASN A 112 5.24 5.46 10.59
CA ASN A 112 5.64 4.32 11.41
C ASN A 112 6.50 3.31 10.65
N MET A 113 6.23 3.10 9.37
CA MET A 113 6.96 2.18 8.50
C MET A 113 8.18 2.82 7.84
N CYS A 114 8.06 4.05 7.35
CA CYS A 114 9.16 4.71 6.64
C CYS A 114 10.29 5.14 7.58
N ARG A 115 9.97 5.64 8.79
CA ARG A 115 10.98 6.18 9.71
C ARG A 115 12.05 5.14 10.13
N PRO A 116 11.71 3.90 10.46
CA PRO A 116 12.71 2.88 10.81
C PRO A 116 13.57 2.41 9.64
N VAL A 117 13.07 2.40 8.40
CA VAL A 117 13.81 1.87 7.23
C VAL A 117 14.66 2.93 6.52
N ILE A 118 14.32 4.22 6.65
CA ILE A 118 14.87 5.28 5.80
C ILE A 118 16.37 5.47 6.01
N GLU A 119 16.88 5.35 7.25
CA GLU A 119 18.30 5.51 7.54
C GLU A 119 19.14 4.44 6.84
N GLY A 120 18.77 3.17 6.96
CA GLY A 120 19.45 2.09 6.26
C GLY A 120 19.40 2.24 4.72
N MET A 121 18.30 2.73 4.16
CA MET A 121 18.21 3.06 2.72
C MET A 121 19.17 4.20 2.35
N ARG A 122 19.28 5.25 3.19
CA ARG A 122 20.19 6.38 2.97
C ARG A 122 21.66 5.96 2.99
N GLU A 123 22.06 5.12 3.95
CA GLU A 123 23.40 4.56 4.07
C GLU A 123 23.79 3.74 2.84
N ARG A 124 22.89 2.92 2.35
CA ARG A 124 23.08 2.08 1.16
C ARG A 124 22.95 2.85 -0.17
N LYS A 125 22.55 4.14 -0.13
CA LYS A 125 22.28 4.95 -1.34
C LYS A 125 21.27 4.31 -2.29
N PHE A 126 20.32 3.56 -1.74
CA PHE A 126 19.26 2.89 -2.50
C PHE A 126 18.03 2.67 -1.63
N GLY A 127 16.86 3.00 -2.19
CA GLY A 127 15.56 2.68 -1.61
C GLY A 127 14.44 2.90 -2.62
N ARG A 128 13.37 2.12 -2.49
CA ARG A 128 12.13 2.27 -3.24
C ARG A 128 10.95 2.23 -2.27
N ILE A 129 10.22 3.32 -2.16
CA ILE A 129 9.02 3.40 -1.31
C ILE A 129 7.82 3.62 -2.22
N VAL A 130 6.84 2.72 -2.14
CA VAL A 130 5.59 2.80 -2.92
C VAL A 130 4.41 2.80 -1.97
N ASN A 131 3.63 3.88 -1.99
CA ASN A 131 2.46 4.07 -1.15
C ASN A 131 1.20 3.75 -1.97
N ILE A 132 0.38 2.81 -1.51
CA ILE A 132 -0.88 2.44 -2.17
C ILE A 132 -1.98 3.33 -1.61
N SER A 133 -2.21 4.44 -2.30
CA SER A 133 -3.25 5.39 -2.00
C SER A 133 -4.62 4.93 -2.57
N SER A 134 -5.38 5.83 -3.15
CA SER A 134 -6.69 5.55 -3.75
C SER A 134 -7.11 6.71 -4.67
N ILE A 135 -7.95 6.41 -5.65
CA ILE A 135 -8.72 7.42 -6.38
C ILE A 135 -9.47 8.37 -5.43
N TYR A 136 -9.90 7.89 -4.26
CA TYR A 136 -10.59 8.71 -3.27
C TYR A 136 -9.70 9.69 -2.51
N GLY A 137 -8.39 9.50 -2.53
CA GLY A 137 -7.42 10.51 -2.12
C GLY A 137 -7.30 11.66 -3.14
N GLN A 138 -7.70 11.43 -4.39
CA GLN A 138 -7.66 12.43 -5.46
C GLN A 138 -8.99 13.19 -5.61
N LYS A 139 -10.13 12.48 -5.65
CA LYS A 139 -11.45 13.09 -5.90
C LYS A 139 -12.36 13.19 -4.68
N GLY A 140 -12.02 12.53 -3.56
CA GLY A 140 -12.93 12.38 -2.43
C GLY A 140 -14.05 11.36 -2.68
N GLN A 141 -14.75 10.99 -1.60
CA GLN A 141 -15.92 10.10 -1.66
C GLN A 141 -16.88 10.41 -0.53
N MET A 142 -18.17 10.54 -0.87
CA MET A 142 -19.24 10.69 0.10
C MET A 142 -19.27 9.50 1.07
N GLY A 143 -19.40 9.79 2.36
CA GLY A 143 -19.37 8.78 3.43
C GLY A 143 -17.97 8.31 3.82
N GLN A 144 -16.91 8.82 3.18
CA GLN A 144 -15.52 8.43 3.41
C GLN A 144 -14.60 9.64 3.68
N ALA A 145 -15.07 10.63 4.44
CA ALA A 145 -14.27 11.82 4.74
C ALA A 145 -12.94 11.48 5.42
N ASN A 146 -12.94 10.52 6.38
CA ASN A 146 -11.73 9.99 7.03
C ASN A 146 -10.79 9.29 6.06
N TYR A 147 -11.31 8.39 5.23
CA TYR A 147 -10.52 7.63 4.26
C TYR A 147 -9.95 8.53 3.17
N SER A 148 -10.77 9.41 2.60
CA SER A 148 -10.32 10.37 1.59
C SER A 148 -9.26 11.32 2.13
N ALA A 149 -9.41 11.81 3.37
CA ALA A 149 -8.40 12.65 4.02
C ALA A 149 -7.08 11.90 4.22
N ALA A 150 -7.13 10.65 4.72
CA ALA A 150 -5.94 9.82 4.90
C ALA A 150 -5.24 9.56 3.55
N LYS A 151 -5.99 9.14 2.53
CA LYS A 151 -5.45 8.83 1.20
C LYS A 151 -4.91 10.06 0.45
N ALA A 152 -5.51 11.23 0.65
CA ALA A 152 -4.96 12.50 0.15
C ALA A 152 -3.67 12.88 0.90
N GLY A 153 -3.64 12.69 2.23
CA GLY A 153 -2.44 12.89 3.05
C GLY A 153 -1.25 12.02 2.62
N GLU A 154 -1.50 10.78 2.18
CA GLU A 154 -0.46 9.90 1.62
C GLU A 154 0.23 10.51 0.38
N LEU A 155 -0.52 11.24 -0.46
CA LEU A 155 0.04 11.92 -1.65
C LEU A 155 0.93 13.10 -1.24
N GLY A 156 0.52 13.87 -0.22
CA GLY A 156 1.34 14.94 0.36
C GLY A 156 2.62 14.40 0.99
N PHE A 157 2.51 13.34 1.81
CA PHE A 157 3.64 12.65 2.41
C PHE A 157 4.62 12.13 1.34
N THR A 158 4.10 11.50 0.28
CA THR A 158 4.90 10.98 -0.84
C THR A 158 5.76 12.07 -1.45
N LYS A 159 5.19 13.23 -1.75
CA LYS A 159 5.89 14.36 -2.38
C LYS A 159 6.96 14.96 -1.47
N ALA A 160 6.67 15.10 -0.18
CA ALA A 160 7.61 15.65 0.79
C ALA A 160 8.81 14.71 0.99
N LEU A 161 8.54 13.43 1.29
CA LEU A 161 9.61 12.46 1.52
C LEU A 161 10.45 12.20 0.26
N ALA A 162 9.85 12.27 -0.93
CA ALA A 162 10.57 12.17 -2.20
C ALA A 162 11.65 13.26 -2.33
N GLN A 163 11.33 14.51 -1.99
CA GLN A 163 12.28 15.62 -2.04
C GLN A 163 13.43 15.45 -1.04
N GLU A 164 13.13 15.00 0.19
CA GLU A 164 14.14 14.79 1.23
C GLU A 164 15.08 13.63 0.91
N ALA A 165 14.58 12.57 0.27
CA ALA A 165 15.28 11.31 0.10
C ALA A 165 16.01 11.15 -1.26
N ALA A 166 15.64 11.95 -2.26
CA ALA A 166 16.12 11.79 -3.64
C ALA A 166 17.64 11.79 -3.76
N ARG A 167 18.35 12.70 -3.09
CA ARG A 167 19.83 12.78 -3.11
C ARG A 167 20.53 11.54 -2.51
N SER A 168 19.78 10.74 -1.78
CA SER A 168 20.26 9.46 -1.22
C SER A 168 19.91 8.26 -2.11
N GLY A 169 19.49 8.46 -3.35
CA GLY A 169 19.16 7.38 -4.28
C GLY A 169 17.83 6.67 -3.95
N ILE A 170 16.97 7.31 -3.16
CA ILE A 170 15.68 6.76 -2.74
C ILE A 170 14.58 7.42 -3.54
N THR A 171 13.70 6.62 -4.15
CA THR A 171 12.47 7.12 -4.76
C THR A 171 11.26 6.83 -3.89
N VAL A 172 10.30 7.76 -3.85
CA VAL A 172 9.06 7.63 -3.11
C VAL A 172 7.91 8.00 -4.05
N ASN A 173 7.03 7.05 -4.33
CA ASN A 173 5.92 7.24 -5.26
C ASN A 173 4.61 6.71 -4.68
N ALA A 174 3.49 7.20 -5.18
CA ALA A 174 2.16 6.71 -4.83
C ALA A 174 1.48 6.07 -6.04
N ILE A 175 0.64 5.08 -5.79
CA ILE A 175 -0.30 4.53 -6.75
C ILE A 175 -1.70 4.82 -6.24
N CYS A 176 -2.60 5.27 -7.14
CA CYS A 176 -4.01 5.51 -6.86
C CYS A 176 -4.88 4.50 -7.63
N PRO A 177 -5.17 3.33 -7.06
CA PRO A 177 -6.11 2.39 -7.64
C PRO A 177 -7.53 2.95 -7.69
N GLY A 178 -8.29 2.54 -8.71
CA GLY A 178 -9.74 2.63 -8.72
C GLY A 178 -10.38 1.45 -8.00
N TYR A 179 -11.53 0.98 -8.48
CA TYR A 179 -12.15 -0.26 -7.99
C TYR A 179 -11.40 -1.48 -8.50
N ILE A 180 -10.81 -2.23 -7.56
CA ILE A 180 -10.03 -3.45 -7.82
C ILE A 180 -10.79 -4.65 -7.29
N ASN A 181 -10.83 -5.74 -8.06
CA ASN A 181 -11.50 -7.00 -7.76
C ASN A 181 -10.86 -7.71 -6.56
N THR A 182 -11.26 -7.31 -5.37
CA THR A 182 -10.79 -7.84 -4.08
C THR A 182 -11.97 -8.34 -3.26
N GLU A 183 -11.70 -9.13 -2.21
CA GLU A 183 -12.74 -9.57 -1.27
C GLU A 183 -13.61 -8.41 -0.76
N MET A 184 -13.01 -7.25 -0.54
CA MET A 184 -13.72 -6.04 -0.08
C MET A 184 -14.74 -5.55 -1.12
N VAL A 185 -14.40 -5.56 -2.40
CA VAL A 185 -15.29 -5.12 -3.48
C VAL A 185 -16.32 -6.22 -3.82
N GLN A 186 -15.92 -7.49 -3.73
CA GLN A 186 -16.83 -8.63 -3.90
C GLN A 186 -17.91 -8.72 -2.82
N ALA A 187 -17.68 -8.13 -1.63
CA ALA A 187 -18.69 -8.04 -0.57
C ALA A 187 -19.77 -6.96 -0.86
N VAL A 188 -19.59 -6.12 -1.87
CA VAL A 188 -20.62 -5.16 -2.31
C VAL A 188 -21.77 -5.90 -2.99
N PRO A 189 -23.04 -5.56 -2.71
CA PRO A 189 -24.17 -6.17 -3.39
C PRO A 189 -24.05 -6.07 -4.91
N LYS A 190 -24.38 -7.17 -5.61
CA LYS A 190 -24.18 -7.29 -7.06
C LYS A 190 -24.89 -6.21 -7.86
N ASP A 191 -26.10 -5.86 -7.45
CA ASP A 191 -26.89 -4.80 -8.09
C ASP A 191 -26.24 -3.41 -7.94
N VAL A 192 -25.60 -3.13 -6.79
CA VAL A 192 -24.83 -1.89 -6.57
C VAL A 192 -23.58 -1.89 -7.44
N LEU A 193 -22.89 -3.03 -7.51
CA LEU A 193 -21.71 -3.17 -8.35
C LEU A 193 -22.04 -2.92 -9.83
N GLU A 194 -23.07 -3.59 -10.35
CA GLU A 194 -23.45 -3.51 -11.78
C GLU A 194 -24.10 -2.19 -12.16
N LYS A 195 -24.97 -1.63 -11.29
CA LYS A 195 -25.76 -0.43 -11.63
C LYS A 195 -25.11 0.88 -11.22
N SER A 196 -24.23 0.86 -10.21
CA SER A 196 -23.69 2.09 -9.63
C SER A 196 -22.17 2.20 -9.75
N ILE A 197 -21.43 1.09 -9.72
CA ILE A 197 -19.96 1.14 -9.74
C ILE A 197 -19.40 0.95 -11.15
N LEU A 198 -19.71 -0.16 -11.80
CA LEU A 198 -19.18 -0.46 -13.14
C LEU A 198 -19.45 0.63 -14.18
N PRO A 199 -20.63 1.29 -14.23
CA PRO A 199 -20.86 2.39 -15.17
C PRO A 199 -19.97 3.61 -14.98
N GLN A 200 -19.35 3.77 -13.80
CA GLN A 200 -18.42 4.86 -13.53
C GLN A 200 -16.99 4.57 -13.99
N ILE A 201 -16.69 3.37 -14.44
CA ILE A 201 -15.36 2.93 -14.87
C ILE A 201 -15.30 2.88 -16.40
N PRO A 202 -14.65 3.85 -17.07
CA PRO A 202 -14.65 3.91 -18.54
C PRO A 202 -14.13 2.66 -19.25
N ILE A 203 -13.17 1.93 -18.66
CA ILE A 203 -12.68 0.66 -19.21
C ILE A 203 -13.71 -0.48 -19.10
N GLY A 204 -14.84 -0.28 -18.40
CA GLY A 204 -15.99 -1.19 -18.34
C GLY A 204 -15.82 -2.40 -17.42
N ARG A 205 -14.79 -2.45 -16.61
CA ARG A 205 -14.55 -3.56 -15.66
C ARG A 205 -13.83 -3.10 -14.40
N LEU A 206 -13.85 -3.92 -13.37
CA LEU A 206 -12.93 -3.77 -12.24
C LEU A 206 -11.49 -3.98 -12.71
N GLY A 207 -10.53 -3.31 -12.05
CA GLY A 207 -9.13 -3.68 -12.16
C GLY A 207 -8.85 -4.99 -11.40
N GLU A 208 -7.82 -5.71 -11.81
CA GLU A 208 -7.36 -6.89 -11.07
C GLU A 208 -6.17 -6.52 -10.15
N PRO A 209 -6.03 -7.17 -8.98
CA PRO A 209 -4.91 -6.93 -8.07
C PRO A 209 -3.54 -7.01 -8.74
N GLU A 210 -3.40 -7.89 -9.74
CA GLU A 210 -2.18 -8.09 -10.52
C GLU A 210 -1.84 -6.87 -11.39
N GLU A 211 -2.83 -6.07 -11.79
CA GLU A 211 -2.59 -4.83 -12.55
C GLU A 211 -1.93 -3.77 -11.67
N ILE A 212 -2.33 -3.68 -10.40
CA ILE A 212 -1.67 -2.81 -9.42
C ILE A 212 -0.28 -3.35 -9.07
N ALA A 213 -0.15 -4.67 -8.93
CA ALA A 213 1.13 -5.31 -8.63
C ALA A 213 2.18 -5.03 -9.71
N ARG A 214 1.81 -5.04 -11.01
CA ARG A 214 2.72 -4.66 -12.11
C ARG A 214 3.21 -3.21 -12.00
N CYS A 215 2.34 -2.30 -11.58
CA CYS A 215 2.75 -0.91 -11.33
C CYS A 215 3.77 -0.81 -10.19
N VAL A 216 3.59 -1.60 -9.12
CA VAL A 216 4.54 -1.65 -7.99
C VAL A 216 5.88 -2.22 -8.44
N VAL A 217 5.89 -3.34 -9.17
CA VAL A 217 7.13 -3.96 -9.69
C VAL A 217 7.90 -2.96 -10.56
N PHE A 218 7.21 -2.24 -11.44
CA PHE A 218 7.84 -1.19 -12.25
C PHE A 218 8.48 -0.09 -11.38
N LEU A 219 7.73 0.48 -10.41
CA LEU A 219 8.24 1.55 -9.54
C LEU A 219 9.34 1.07 -8.59
N ALA A 220 9.39 -0.22 -8.26
CA ALA A 220 10.43 -0.84 -7.44
C ALA A 220 11.72 -1.14 -8.22
N SER A 221 11.67 -1.17 -9.54
CA SER A 221 12.79 -1.53 -10.42
C SER A 221 13.86 -0.43 -10.51
N ASP A 222 15.03 -0.80 -11.01
CA ASP A 222 16.10 0.15 -11.34
C ASP A 222 15.70 1.10 -12.48
N GLY A 223 14.89 0.63 -13.43
CA GLY A 223 14.39 1.42 -14.55
C GLY A 223 13.52 2.62 -14.14
N ALA A 224 12.95 2.60 -12.93
CA ALA A 224 12.16 3.70 -12.39
C ALA A 224 12.96 4.71 -11.56
N GLY A 225 14.30 4.68 -11.60
CA GLY A 225 15.17 5.51 -10.77
C GLY A 225 15.01 7.02 -10.92
N LEU A 226 14.46 7.50 -12.03
CA LEU A 226 14.18 8.93 -12.26
C LEU A 226 12.77 9.33 -11.75
N ILE A 227 11.90 8.35 -11.46
CA ILE A 227 10.52 8.61 -11.07
C ILE A 227 10.46 8.71 -9.54
N THR A 228 10.24 9.91 -9.02
CA THR A 228 10.05 10.16 -7.59
C THR A 228 9.07 11.30 -7.34
N GLY A 229 8.30 11.23 -6.26
CA GLY A 229 7.25 12.20 -5.95
C GLY A 229 6.00 12.08 -6.84
N SER A 230 5.95 11.06 -7.71
CA SER A 230 4.88 10.88 -8.67
C SER A 230 3.68 10.14 -8.07
N THR A 231 2.51 10.45 -8.63
CA THR A 231 1.27 9.72 -8.37
C THR A 231 0.85 9.00 -9.64
N LEU A 232 0.95 7.67 -9.65
CA LEU A 232 0.50 6.83 -10.76
C LEU A 232 -0.98 6.49 -10.54
N THR A 233 -1.83 7.01 -11.41
CA THR A 233 -3.27 6.75 -11.39
C THR A 233 -3.59 5.48 -12.18
N ALA A 234 -4.05 4.43 -11.50
CA ALA A 234 -4.37 3.12 -12.09
C ALA A 234 -5.84 2.76 -11.77
N ASN A 235 -6.79 3.41 -12.45
CA ASN A 235 -8.21 3.40 -12.10
C ASN A 235 -9.16 3.13 -13.27
N GLY A 236 -8.67 2.68 -14.42
CA GLY A 236 -9.51 2.40 -15.58
C GLY A 236 -10.20 3.63 -16.20
N GLY A 237 -9.63 4.83 -15.98
CA GLY A 237 -10.20 6.09 -16.47
C GLY A 237 -11.27 6.68 -15.56
N GLN A 238 -11.49 6.14 -14.37
CA GLN A 238 -12.52 6.61 -13.44
C GLN A 238 -12.27 8.03 -12.90
N TYR A 239 -11.02 8.46 -12.92
CA TYR A 239 -10.60 9.82 -12.58
C TYR A 239 -9.30 10.17 -13.30
N PHE A 240 -9.22 11.39 -13.81
CA PHE A 240 -8.04 11.96 -14.45
C PHE A 240 -7.48 13.09 -13.59
N VAL A 241 -6.16 13.23 -13.54
CA VAL A 241 -5.41 14.30 -12.87
C VAL A 241 -4.64 15.11 -13.89
#